data_9516644e8db6128017c7b130df152575
#
_entry.id   9516644e8db6128017c7b130df152575
#
_cell.length_a   1.000
_cell.length_b   1.000
_cell.length_c   1.000
_cell.angle_alpha   90.00
_cell.angle_beta   90.00
_cell.angle_gamma   90.00
#
_symmetry.space_group_name_H-M   'P 1'
#
loop_
_entity.id
_entity.type
_entity.pdbx_description
1 polymer ?
#
loop_
_entity_poly.entity_id
_entity_poly.type
_entity_poly.pdbx_seq_one_letter_code
_entity_poly.pdbx_strand_id
1 'polypeptide(L)'
;MDGFALAERMHLNSIDLPFLFLTARSLKVDVLKGFALGAIDYLKKPIDEEELVVRIESILKRIRPVETTKEEEILKIGQYTLDGKNQKLQMGERFITMTTRETELLKLLASNNNNLCTHKDILIKLWGANDYFNRKSLNVFITRLRNYLKEDGSIQIENIHGKGFILRTF
;
A
#
# COMPACT_ATOMS: atom_id res chain seq x y z
N MET A 1 -23.09 -12.88 -1.31
CA MET A 1 -21.96 -11.99 -1.68
C MET A 1 -20.72 -12.55 -1.04
N ASP A 2 -19.66 -12.83 -1.78
CA ASP A 2 -18.40 -13.28 -1.18
C ASP A 2 -17.50 -12.09 -0.77
N GLY A 3 -16.42 -12.37 -0.03
CA GLY A 3 -15.54 -11.33 0.50
C GLY A 3 -14.86 -10.49 -0.59
N PHE A 4 -14.60 -11.06 -1.76
CA PHE A 4 -14.02 -10.30 -2.88
C PHE A 4 -15.03 -9.29 -3.45
N ALA A 5 -16.29 -9.70 -3.63
CA ALA A 5 -17.34 -8.80 -4.10
C ALA A 5 -17.62 -7.67 -3.09
N LEU A 6 -17.50 -7.94 -1.79
CA LEU A 6 -17.58 -6.91 -0.76
C LEU A 6 -16.42 -5.92 -0.88
N ALA A 7 -15.19 -6.41 -1.00
CA ALA A 7 -14.00 -5.58 -1.13
C ALA A 7 -14.02 -4.73 -2.42
N GLU A 8 -14.51 -5.29 -3.54
CA GLU A 8 -14.71 -4.54 -4.78
C GLU A 8 -15.70 -3.37 -4.59
N ARG A 9 -16.82 -3.62 -3.89
CA ARG A 9 -17.78 -2.56 -3.57
C ARG A 9 -17.21 -1.50 -2.63
N MET A 10 -16.45 -1.89 -1.63
CA MET A 10 -15.77 -0.94 -0.74
C MET A 10 -14.84 -0.04 -1.55
N HIS A 11 -14.05 -0.62 -2.45
CA HIS A 11 -13.14 0.11 -3.32
C HIS A 11 -13.89 1.09 -4.26
N LEU A 12 -14.96 0.62 -4.92
CA LEU A 12 -15.76 1.46 -5.83
C LEU A 12 -16.48 2.62 -5.12
N ASN A 13 -16.86 2.44 -3.85
CA ASN A 13 -17.53 3.47 -3.06
C ASN A 13 -16.57 4.33 -2.24
N SER A 14 -15.25 4.22 -2.48
CA SER A 14 -14.21 4.93 -1.74
C SER A 14 -14.31 4.74 -0.21
N ILE A 15 -14.77 3.55 0.23
CA ILE A 15 -14.84 3.20 1.65
C ILE A 15 -13.44 2.80 2.09
N ASP A 16 -12.82 3.66 2.89
CA ASP A 16 -11.45 3.46 3.38
C ASP A 16 -11.44 2.81 4.77
N LEU A 17 -11.95 1.60 4.85
CA LEU A 17 -11.81 0.77 6.04
C LEU A 17 -10.66 -0.22 5.84
N PRO A 18 -9.70 -0.27 6.77
CA PRO A 18 -8.68 -1.30 6.78
C PRO A 18 -9.32 -2.69 6.89
N PHE A 19 -8.98 -3.61 6.01
CA PHE A 19 -9.51 -4.97 6.05
C PHE A 19 -8.45 -6.01 5.69
N LEU A 20 -8.67 -7.22 6.14
CA LEU A 20 -7.91 -8.41 5.77
C LEU A 20 -8.85 -9.51 5.26
N PHE A 21 -8.32 -10.40 4.44
CA PHE A 21 -9.03 -11.63 4.08
C PHE A 21 -8.65 -12.76 5.03
N LEU A 22 -9.66 -13.43 5.57
CA LEU A 22 -9.52 -14.70 6.28
C LEU A 22 -10.32 -15.76 5.52
N THR A 23 -9.64 -16.62 4.77
CA THR A 23 -10.27 -17.46 3.75
C THR A 23 -9.61 -18.84 3.59
N ALA A 24 -10.38 -19.83 3.13
CA ALA A 24 -9.83 -21.11 2.70
C ALA A 24 -9.16 -21.06 1.30
N ARG A 25 -9.40 -20.02 0.52
CA ARG A 25 -8.79 -19.85 -0.80
C ARG A 25 -7.31 -19.52 -0.63
N SER A 26 -6.45 -20.31 -1.25
CA SER A 26 -5.00 -20.21 -1.11
C SER A 26 -4.26 -20.16 -2.45
N LEU A 27 -5.00 -20.08 -3.55
CA LEU A 27 -4.37 -19.95 -4.85
C LEU A 27 -3.68 -18.59 -4.95
N LYS A 28 -2.53 -18.58 -5.58
CA LYS A 28 -1.74 -17.36 -5.79
C LYS A 28 -2.54 -16.21 -6.42
N VAL A 29 -3.44 -16.55 -7.35
CA VAL A 29 -4.31 -15.57 -8.00
C VAL A 29 -5.29 -14.92 -7.02
N ASP A 30 -5.85 -15.68 -6.08
CA ASP A 30 -6.76 -15.15 -5.05
C ASP A 30 -6.05 -14.20 -4.10
N VAL A 31 -4.85 -14.57 -3.66
CA VAL A 31 -4.00 -13.73 -2.80
C VAL A 31 -3.68 -12.40 -3.50
N LEU A 32 -3.24 -12.46 -4.75
CA LEU A 32 -2.93 -11.25 -5.53
C LEU A 32 -4.17 -10.38 -5.75
N LYS A 33 -5.32 -11.00 -6.02
CA LYS A 33 -6.59 -10.28 -6.14
C LYS A 33 -6.97 -9.59 -4.82
N GLY A 34 -6.83 -10.27 -3.69
CA GLY A 34 -7.11 -9.70 -2.37
C GLY A 34 -6.30 -8.44 -2.09
N PHE A 35 -4.99 -8.48 -2.31
CA PHE A 35 -4.12 -7.31 -2.16
C PHE A 35 -4.41 -6.23 -3.22
N ALA A 36 -4.74 -6.63 -4.45
CA ALA A 36 -5.16 -5.69 -5.48
C ALA A 36 -6.43 -4.92 -5.11
N LEU A 37 -7.29 -5.45 -4.28
CA LEU A 37 -8.48 -4.78 -3.75
C LEU A 37 -8.21 -3.91 -2.52
N GLY A 38 -6.94 -3.82 -2.08
CA GLY A 38 -6.53 -2.96 -0.96
C GLY A 38 -6.48 -3.67 0.39
N ALA A 39 -6.58 -5.01 0.45
CA ALA A 39 -6.42 -5.73 1.71
C ALA A 39 -5.05 -5.45 2.35
N ILE A 40 -5.03 -5.27 3.66
CA ILE A 40 -3.81 -5.08 4.44
C ILE A 40 -3.08 -6.41 4.63
N ASP A 41 -3.82 -7.49 4.79
CA ASP A 41 -3.27 -8.84 4.92
C ASP A 41 -4.22 -9.88 4.32
N TYR A 42 -3.69 -11.08 4.04
CA TYR A 42 -4.43 -12.20 3.47
C TYR A 42 -4.06 -13.49 4.21
N LEU A 43 -4.98 -13.99 5.04
CA LEU A 43 -4.77 -15.11 5.94
C LEU A 43 -5.53 -16.34 5.46
N LYS A 44 -4.84 -17.47 5.45
CA LYS A 44 -5.41 -18.75 5.02
C LYS A 44 -5.97 -19.53 6.20
N LYS A 45 -7.19 -20.05 6.05
CA LYS A 45 -7.77 -21.03 6.97
C LYS A 45 -7.21 -22.44 6.69
N PRO A 46 -7.01 -23.28 7.73
CA PRO A 46 -7.10 -22.96 9.17
C PRO A 46 -5.95 -22.05 9.61
N ILE A 47 -6.20 -21.16 10.54
CA ILE A 47 -5.21 -20.30 11.17
C ILE A 47 -5.28 -20.50 12.68
N ASP A 48 -4.16 -20.46 13.34
CA ASP A 48 -4.07 -20.46 14.78
C ASP A 48 -4.64 -19.17 15.37
N GLU A 49 -5.39 -19.26 16.47
CA GLU A 49 -6.05 -18.11 17.07
C GLU A 49 -5.04 -17.08 17.60
N GLU A 50 -3.94 -17.55 18.17
CA GLU A 50 -2.87 -16.65 18.67
C GLU A 50 -2.19 -15.94 17.50
N GLU A 51 -1.93 -16.64 16.39
CA GLU A 51 -1.38 -16.01 15.18
C GLU A 51 -2.34 -14.93 14.65
N LEU A 52 -3.64 -15.19 14.60
CA LEU A 52 -4.64 -14.22 14.15
C LEU A 52 -4.65 -12.97 15.03
N VAL A 53 -4.64 -13.15 16.36
CA VAL A 53 -4.60 -12.04 17.32
C VAL A 53 -3.35 -11.19 17.14
N VAL A 54 -2.17 -11.81 17.08
CA VAL A 54 -0.89 -11.10 16.90
C VAL A 54 -0.86 -10.30 15.59
N ARG A 55 -1.41 -10.86 14.50
CA ARG A 55 -1.50 -10.15 13.21
C ARG A 55 -2.44 -8.95 13.29
N ILE A 56 -3.63 -9.12 13.87
CA ILE A 56 -4.58 -8.02 14.06
C ILE A 56 -3.97 -6.92 14.93
N GLU A 57 -3.35 -7.26 16.06
CA GLU A 57 -2.67 -6.28 16.92
C GLU A 57 -1.56 -5.53 16.18
N SER A 58 -0.76 -6.25 15.40
CA SER A 58 0.30 -5.65 14.59
C SER A 58 -0.27 -4.66 13.56
N ILE A 59 -1.41 -4.99 12.94
CA ILE A 59 -2.13 -4.12 12.02
C ILE A 59 -2.66 -2.89 12.78
N LEU A 60 -3.33 -3.09 13.91
CA LEU A 60 -3.90 -1.99 14.72
C LEU A 60 -2.84 -1.02 15.24
N LYS A 61 -1.68 -1.52 15.68
CA LYS A 61 -0.55 -0.68 16.11
C LYS A 61 -0.04 0.24 14.99
N ARG A 62 -0.20 -0.15 13.74
CA ARG A 62 0.22 0.64 12.56
C ARG A 62 -0.86 1.59 12.06
N ILE A 63 -2.13 1.23 12.25
CA ILE A 63 -3.28 2.06 11.87
C ILE A 63 -3.51 3.18 12.90
N ARG A 64 -3.15 2.96 14.18
CA ARG A 64 -3.19 4.02 15.18
C ARG A 64 -2.20 5.10 14.76
N PRO A 65 -2.64 6.37 14.65
CA PRO A 65 -1.70 7.46 14.44
C PRO A 65 -0.72 7.44 15.61
N VAL A 66 0.54 7.16 15.35
CA VAL A 66 1.60 7.63 16.25
C VAL A 66 1.34 9.14 16.31
N GLU A 67 1.15 9.69 17.51
CA GLU A 67 1.18 11.13 17.74
C GLU A 67 2.58 11.62 17.37
N THR A 68 2.84 11.70 16.09
CA THR A 68 3.97 12.45 15.56
C THR A 68 3.45 13.84 15.26
N THR A 69 4.07 14.80 15.94
CA THR A 69 4.02 16.25 15.75
C THR A 69 3.38 16.69 14.43
N LYS A 70 2.46 17.66 14.56
CA LYS A 70 1.71 18.35 13.50
C LYS A 70 2.63 19.02 12.45
N GLU A 71 3.43 18.27 11.70
CA GLU A 71 4.18 18.81 10.58
C GLU A 71 3.93 17.99 9.34
N GLU A 72 3.14 18.59 8.46
CA GLU A 72 2.99 18.36 7.02
C GLU A 72 2.75 16.91 6.57
N GLU A 73 1.51 16.44 6.71
CA GLU A 73 1.03 15.25 6.00
C GLU A 73 0.87 15.47 4.47
N ILE A 74 1.29 16.65 3.99
CA ILE A 74 1.24 17.01 2.57
C ILE A 74 2.64 16.93 1.98
N LEU A 75 2.84 15.97 1.07
CA LEU A 75 4.10 15.77 0.36
C LEU A 75 3.99 16.21 -1.09
N LYS A 76 4.93 17.02 -1.56
CA LYS A 76 5.08 17.32 -3.00
C LYS A 76 5.92 16.25 -3.66
N ILE A 77 5.41 15.72 -4.78
CA ILE A 77 6.06 14.71 -5.60
C ILE A 77 5.94 15.16 -7.06
N GLY A 78 6.94 15.84 -7.57
CA GLY A 78 6.85 16.52 -8.86
C GLY A 78 5.68 17.51 -8.88
N GLN A 79 4.76 17.37 -9.83
CA GLN A 79 3.55 18.17 -9.93
C GLN A 79 2.40 17.67 -9.04
N TYR A 80 2.55 16.51 -8.42
CA TYR A 80 1.56 15.95 -7.51
C TYR A 80 1.73 16.46 -6.07
N THR A 81 0.60 16.53 -5.40
CA THR A 81 0.52 16.77 -3.96
C THR A 81 -0.17 15.57 -3.33
N LEU A 82 0.52 14.89 -2.43
CA LEU A 82 -0.03 13.78 -1.64
C LEU A 82 -0.51 14.32 -0.29
N ASP A 83 -1.82 14.30 -0.08
CA ASP A 83 -2.45 14.46 1.24
C ASP A 83 -2.54 13.08 1.90
N GLY A 84 -1.61 12.80 2.76
CA GLY A 84 -1.53 11.50 3.40
C GLY A 84 -2.63 11.24 4.42
N LYS A 85 -3.20 12.28 5.02
CA LYS A 85 -4.30 12.17 5.97
C LYS A 85 -5.60 11.80 5.28
N ASN A 86 -5.89 12.48 4.18
CA ASN A 86 -7.11 12.26 3.41
C ASN A 86 -6.91 11.22 2.30
N GLN A 87 -5.72 10.61 2.20
CA GLN A 87 -5.37 9.59 1.21
C GLN A 87 -5.66 10.03 -0.23
N LYS A 88 -5.36 11.29 -0.51
CA LYS A 88 -5.58 11.91 -1.82
C LYS A 88 -4.27 12.27 -2.49
N LEU A 89 -4.15 11.86 -3.74
CA LEU A 89 -3.09 12.30 -4.63
C LEU A 89 -3.70 13.28 -5.63
N GLN A 90 -3.24 14.52 -5.62
CA GLN A 90 -3.80 15.60 -6.42
C GLN A 90 -2.77 16.16 -7.41
N MET A 91 -3.23 16.45 -8.64
CA MET A 91 -2.50 17.21 -9.64
C MET A 91 -3.46 18.20 -10.30
N GLY A 92 -3.24 19.50 -10.10
CA GLY A 92 -4.18 20.55 -10.51
C GLY A 92 -5.54 20.38 -9.83
N GLU A 93 -6.61 20.34 -10.63
CA GLU A 93 -7.97 20.12 -10.13
C GLU A 93 -8.36 18.64 -9.98
N ARG A 94 -7.54 17.72 -10.51
CA ARG A 94 -7.79 16.28 -10.46
C ARG A 94 -7.22 15.66 -9.20
N PHE A 95 -7.97 14.75 -8.61
CA PHE A 95 -7.49 13.95 -7.49
C PHE A 95 -7.84 12.47 -7.66
N ILE A 96 -7.01 11.64 -7.06
CA ILE A 96 -7.17 10.19 -6.97
C ILE A 96 -7.26 9.83 -5.50
N THR A 97 -8.31 9.12 -5.10
CA THR A 97 -8.40 8.53 -3.77
C THR A 97 -7.59 7.24 -3.75
N MET A 98 -6.69 7.14 -2.79
CA MET A 98 -5.78 6.01 -2.63
C MET A 98 -6.19 5.16 -1.43
N THR A 99 -5.83 3.90 -1.44
CA THR A 99 -5.95 3.06 -0.25
C THR A 99 -4.86 3.41 0.77
N THR A 100 -5.07 3.08 2.05
CA THR A 100 -4.07 3.28 3.11
C THR A 100 -2.71 2.73 2.71
N ARG A 101 -2.67 1.52 2.13
CA ARG A 101 -1.43 0.87 1.73
C ARG A 101 -0.71 1.56 0.57
N GLU A 102 -1.46 2.05 -0.41
CA GLU A 102 -0.91 2.83 -1.53
C GLU A 102 -0.32 4.16 -1.02
N THR A 103 -1.04 4.82 -0.11
CA THR A 103 -0.59 6.07 0.51
C THR A 103 0.69 5.87 1.32
N GLU A 104 0.75 4.86 2.17
CA GLU A 104 1.93 4.54 2.97
C GLU A 104 3.14 4.19 2.09
N LEU A 105 2.92 3.41 1.03
CA LEU A 105 3.99 3.07 0.09
C LEU A 105 4.51 4.30 -0.65
N LEU A 106 3.61 5.15 -1.15
CA LEU A 106 4.01 6.38 -1.83
C LEU A 106 4.72 7.35 -0.89
N LYS A 107 4.23 7.53 0.35
CA LYS A 107 4.92 8.30 1.40
C LYS A 107 6.34 7.79 1.64
N LEU A 108 6.50 6.48 1.78
CA LEU A 108 7.79 5.86 2.04
C LEU A 108 8.77 6.11 0.89
N LEU A 109 8.32 5.95 -0.36
CA LEU A 109 9.15 6.20 -1.53
C LEU A 109 9.49 7.69 -1.69
N ALA A 110 8.53 8.57 -1.46
CA ALA A 110 8.71 10.03 -1.56
C ALA A 110 9.65 10.58 -0.47
N SER A 111 9.53 10.08 0.76
CA SER A 111 10.45 10.45 1.85
C SER A 111 11.89 9.99 1.60
N ASN A 112 12.09 9.02 0.72
CA ASN A 112 13.39 8.54 0.27
C ASN A 112 13.66 8.91 -1.20
N ASN A 113 13.12 10.04 -1.65
CA ASN A 113 13.25 10.48 -3.05
C ASN A 113 14.69 10.36 -3.56
N ASN A 114 14.84 9.80 -4.76
CA ASN A 114 16.13 9.54 -5.41
C ASN A 114 17.04 8.52 -4.70
N ASN A 115 16.60 7.90 -3.61
CA ASN A 115 17.33 6.87 -2.88
C ASN A 115 16.66 5.49 -2.98
N LEU A 116 17.47 4.45 -2.82
CA LEU A 116 16.98 3.08 -2.87
C LEU A 116 16.16 2.72 -1.62
N CYS A 117 14.90 2.37 -1.83
CA CYS A 117 14.08 1.66 -0.84
C CYS A 117 14.20 0.16 -1.09
N THR A 118 14.83 -0.59 -0.19
CA THR A 118 15.00 -2.03 -0.40
C THR A 118 13.68 -2.78 -0.25
N HIS A 119 13.54 -3.92 -0.95
CA HIS A 119 12.37 -4.79 -0.76
C HIS A 119 12.15 -5.14 0.71
N LYS A 120 13.24 -5.46 1.44
CA LYS A 120 13.18 -5.81 2.86
C LYS A 120 12.62 -4.66 3.70
N ASP A 121 13.13 -3.45 3.52
CA ASP A 121 12.71 -2.28 4.31
C ASP A 121 11.25 -1.93 4.03
N ILE A 122 10.85 -1.91 2.76
CA ILE A 122 9.46 -1.67 2.37
C ILE A 122 8.55 -2.72 3.00
N LEU A 123 8.90 -4.00 2.85
CA LEU A 123 8.04 -5.10 3.30
C LEU A 123 7.95 -5.19 4.81
N ILE A 124 9.05 -5.03 5.53
CA ILE A 124 9.02 -5.00 6.99
C ILE A 124 8.22 -3.79 7.49
N LYS A 125 8.45 -2.61 6.92
CA LYS A 125 7.77 -1.39 7.35
C LYS A 125 6.27 -1.42 7.09
N LEU A 126 5.86 -1.92 5.93
CA LEU A 126 4.46 -1.88 5.51
C LEU A 126 3.68 -3.18 5.81
N TRP A 127 4.30 -4.35 5.73
CA TRP A 127 3.66 -5.65 5.94
C TRP A 127 4.15 -6.41 7.17
N GLY A 128 5.28 -6.00 7.77
CA GLY A 128 5.86 -6.63 8.94
C GLY A 128 6.64 -7.90 8.65
N ALA A 129 6.58 -8.43 7.45
CA ALA A 129 7.28 -9.63 7.03
C ALA A 129 7.77 -9.53 5.59
N ASN A 130 9.00 -10.02 5.35
CA ASN A 130 9.58 -10.11 4.02
C ASN A 130 9.45 -11.54 3.48
N ASP A 131 8.25 -11.89 3.06
CA ASP A 131 7.94 -13.19 2.47
C ASP A 131 7.60 -13.10 0.98
N TYR A 132 7.42 -14.27 0.36
CA TYR A 132 7.13 -14.36 -1.07
C TYR A 132 5.81 -13.70 -1.47
N PHE A 133 4.77 -13.83 -0.67
CA PHE A 133 3.44 -13.29 -0.98
C PHE A 133 3.43 -11.76 -0.89
N ASN A 134 4.02 -11.22 0.16
CA ASN A 134 4.16 -9.78 0.34
C ASN A 134 4.98 -9.13 -0.78
N ARG A 135 6.03 -9.81 -1.28
CA ARG A 135 6.79 -9.34 -2.45
C ARG A 135 5.94 -9.27 -3.72
N LYS A 136 5.06 -10.25 -3.94
CA LYS A 136 4.16 -10.22 -5.10
C LYS A 136 3.13 -9.10 -4.97
N SER A 137 2.62 -8.90 -3.77
CA SER A 137 1.69 -7.81 -3.46
C SER A 137 2.33 -6.45 -3.69
N LEU A 138 3.56 -6.24 -3.23
CA LEU A 138 4.30 -5.00 -3.45
C LEU A 138 4.37 -4.64 -4.93
N ASN A 139 4.62 -5.60 -5.81
CA ASN A 139 4.67 -5.34 -7.26
C ASN A 139 3.31 -4.84 -7.80
N VAL A 140 2.20 -5.32 -7.27
CA VAL A 140 0.85 -4.84 -7.64
C VAL A 140 0.70 -3.37 -7.24
N PHE A 141 1.08 -3.01 -6.02
CA PHE A 141 1.00 -1.63 -5.55
C PHE A 141 1.93 -0.70 -6.33
N ILE A 142 3.15 -1.12 -6.63
CA ILE A 142 4.08 -0.34 -7.49
C ILE A 142 3.48 -0.09 -8.87
N THR A 143 2.83 -1.10 -9.47
CA THR A 143 2.19 -0.93 -10.77
C THR A 143 1.06 0.11 -10.71
N ARG A 144 0.27 0.10 -9.63
CA ARG A 144 -0.79 1.11 -9.43
C ARG A 144 -0.22 2.51 -9.24
N LEU A 145 0.79 2.67 -8.38
CA LEU A 145 1.43 3.96 -8.18
C LEU A 145 2.00 4.53 -9.48
N ARG A 146 2.62 3.68 -10.32
CA ARG A 146 3.07 4.11 -11.66
C ARG A 146 1.92 4.63 -12.52
N ASN A 147 0.76 3.95 -12.47
CA ASN A 147 -0.42 4.42 -13.21
C ASN A 147 -0.96 5.74 -12.66
N TYR A 148 -0.92 5.96 -11.35
CA TYR A 148 -1.35 7.22 -10.75
C TYR A 148 -0.44 8.39 -11.11
N LEU A 149 0.86 8.14 -11.18
CA LEU A 149 1.89 9.16 -11.41
C LEU A 149 2.23 9.40 -12.89
N LYS A 150 1.61 8.67 -13.83
CA LYS A 150 1.98 8.67 -15.24
C LYS A 150 1.80 10.00 -15.99
N GLU A 151 0.96 10.91 -15.47
CA GLU A 151 0.70 12.20 -16.13
C GLU A 151 1.84 13.21 -15.92
N ASP A 152 2.71 12.98 -14.94
CA ASP A 152 3.92 13.78 -14.73
C ASP A 152 5.16 13.01 -15.20
N GLY A 153 5.65 13.35 -16.39
CA GLY A 153 6.84 12.73 -16.97
C GLY A 153 8.15 12.97 -16.20
N SER A 154 8.14 13.89 -15.22
CA SER A 154 9.31 14.12 -14.35
C SER A 154 9.43 13.13 -13.22
N ILE A 155 8.45 12.22 -13.05
CA ILE A 155 8.42 11.23 -11.98
C ILE A 155 8.54 9.84 -12.56
N GLN A 156 9.43 9.03 -11.96
CA GLN A 156 9.59 7.62 -12.32
C GLN A 156 9.80 6.74 -11.08
N ILE A 157 9.07 5.62 -10.98
CA ILE A 157 9.40 4.57 -10.02
C ILE A 157 10.27 3.52 -10.73
N GLU A 158 11.57 3.59 -10.49
CA GLU A 158 12.56 2.67 -11.07
C GLU A 158 12.62 1.36 -10.27
N ASN A 159 12.73 0.24 -10.96
CA ASN A 159 12.96 -1.06 -10.32
C ASN A 159 14.46 -1.39 -10.38
N ILE A 160 15.11 -1.47 -9.24
CA ILE A 160 16.49 -1.95 -9.12
C ILE A 160 16.43 -3.45 -8.89
N HIS A 161 16.77 -4.19 -9.93
CA HIS A 161 16.64 -5.65 -9.97
C HIS A 161 17.23 -6.32 -8.72
N GLY A 162 16.44 -7.16 -8.08
CA GLY A 162 16.82 -7.89 -6.86
C GLY A 162 16.95 -7.06 -5.59
N LYS A 163 16.95 -5.71 -5.67
CA LYS A 163 17.22 -4.81 -4.53
C LYS A 163 15.97 -4.09 -4.01
N GLY A 164 15.22 -3.41 -4.88
CA GLY A 164 14.09 -2.59 -4.45
C GLY A 164 13.66 -1.59 -5.49
N PHE A 165 13.14 -0.45 -5.02
CA PHE A 165 12.60 0.61 -5.87
C PHE A 165 13.19 1.98 -5.51
N ILE A 166 13.28 2.85 -6.50
CA ILE A 166 13.66 4.26 -6.33
C ILE A 166 12.54 5.11 -6.95
N LEU A 167 12.00 6.05 -6.20
CA LEU A 167 11.20 7.15 -6.77
C LEU A 167 12.17 8.23 -7.22
N ARG A 168 12.19 8.52 -8.51
CA ARG A 168 12.98 9.60 -9.07
C ARG A 168 12.10 10.79 -9.44
N THR A 169 12.58 11.97 -9.12
CA THR A 169 12.03 13.24 -9.62
C THR A 169 13.15 13.98 -10.35
N PHE A 170 12.89 14.43 -11.57
CA PHE A 170 13.82 15.10 -12.47
C PHE A 170 13.53 16.60 -12.56
#